data_62a6688d945d2042f085f2271f55f525
#
_entry.id   62a6688d945d2042f085f2271f55f525
#
_cell.length_a   1.000
_cell.length_b   1.000
_cell.length_c   1.000
_cell.angle_alpha   90.00
_cell.angle_beta   90.00
_cell.angle_gamma   90.00
#
_symmetry.space_group_name_H-M   'P 1'
#
loop_
_entity.id
_entity.type
_entity.pdbx_description
1 polymer ?
#
loop_
_entity_poly.entity_id
_entity_poly.type
_entity_poly.pdbx_seq_one_letter_code
_entity_poly.pdbx_strand_id
1 'polypeptide(L)'
;MRCCKDCGVELVVGENYKASYLRVKAYWCDDCKKANNDTRMFVNGKYISKSHPLYKAGRYKSFNDAAFSGLENYELTRSGYVYVVTNPAWPEWVKIGMAIDAEDRCNGYQTSSPFRDFVLHHSVYCDDRRSLERKAHTAVEHIAEERNAEWFKIPAEDAVSCISGLLK
;
A
#
# COMPACT_ATOMS: atom_id res chain seq x y z
N MET A 1 36.54 21.56 -16.56
CA MET A 1 35.50 22.09 -15.68
C MET A 1 34.26 21.17 -15.77
N ARG A 2 33.59 20.95 -14.68
CA ARG A 2 32.32 20.18 -14.65
C ARG A 2 31.20 21.14 -14.30
N CYS A 3 30.14 21.15 -15.09
CA CYS A 3 28.99 22.00 -14.86
C CYS A 3 27.75 21.18 -14.48
N CYS A 4 26.88 21.77 -13.68
CA CYS A 4 25.57 21.21 -13.35
C CYS A 4 24.75 21.01 -14.64
N LYS A 5 24.13 19.84 -14.79
CA LYS A 5 23.34 19.52 -15.98
C LYS A 5 22.07 20.35 -16.13
N ASP A 6 21.51 20.83 -15.01
CA ASP A 6 20.23 21.53 -15.02
C ASP A 6 20.42 23.06 -15.10
N CYS A 7 21.32 23.64 -14.30
CA CYS A 7 21.50 25.09 -14.25
C CYS A 7 22.80 25.61 -14.87
N GLY A 8 23.71 24.71 -15.30
CA GLY A 8 24.96 25.06 -15.95
C GLY A 8 26.05 25.64 -15.03
N VAL A 9 25.80 25.83 -13.72
CA VAL A 9 26.79 26.36 -12.78
C VAL A 9 27.99 25.40 -12.68
N GLU A 10 29.21 25.97 -12.57
CA GLU A 10 30.41 25.16 -12.35
C GLU A 10 30.33 24.44 -11.00
N LEU A 11 30.69 23.16 -11.00
CA LEU A 11 30.64 22.31 -9.81
C LEU A 11 31.96 22.41 -9.04
N VAL A 12 31.92 23.07 -7.88
CA VAL A 12 33.05 23.25 -6.97
C VAL A 12 32.82 22.45 -5.69
N VAL A 13 33.76 21.53 -5.38
CA VAL A 13 33.66 20.66 -4.19
C VAL A 13 33.69 21.48 -2.91
N GLY A 14 32.73 21.26 -2.04
CA GLY A 14 32.60 21.96 -0.77
C GLY A 14 31.84 23.29 -0.83
N GLU A 15 31.63 23.86 -2.02
CA GLU A 15 30.83 25.06 -2.22
C GLU A 15 29.39 24.76 -2.63
N ASN A 16 29.23 24.05 -3.74
CA ASN A 16 27.92 23.79 -4.31
C ASN A 16 27.64 22.31 -4.59
N TYR A 17 28.56 21.41 -4.25
CA TYR A 17 28.30 20.00 -4.14
C TYR A 17 29.25 19.30 -3.17
N LYS A 18 28.78 18.19 -2.57
CA LYS A 18 29.58 17.32 -1.69
C LYS A 18 30.18 16.19 -2.49
N ALA A 19 31.50 16.01 -2.40
CA ALA A 19 32.16 14.83 -2.96
C ALA A 19 31.64 13.56 -2.25
N SER A 20 31.18 12.59 -3.01
CA SER A 20 30.83 11.26 -2.48
C SER A 20 32.05 10.34 -2.54
N TYR A 21 32.33 9.58 -1.47
CA TYR A 21 33.34 8.54 -1.42
C TYR A 21 33.09 7.40 -2.42
N LEU A 22 31.87 7.27 -2.92
CA LEU A 22 31.47 6.27 -3.89
C LEU A 22 31.55 6.83 -5.31
N ARG A 23 32.68 7.11 -5.87
CA ARG A 23 32.98 7.37 -7.32
C ARG A 23 31.79 7.78 -8.22
N VAL A 24 30.70 8.29 -7.65
CA VAL A 24 29.54 8.76 -8.40
C VAL A 24 29.91 10.11 -8.98
N LYS A 25 29.97 10.21 -10.30
CA LYS A 25 30.16 11.48 -10.99
C LYS A 25 29.04 12.42 -10.55
N ALA A 26 29.37 13.53 -9.88
CA ALA A 26 28.41 14.57 -9.63
C ALA A 26 27.98 15.19 -10.97
N TYR A 27 26.68 15.28 -11.17
CA TYR A 27 26.09 15.88 -12.38
C TYR A 27 25.21 17.08 -12.04
N TRP A 28 24.92 17.32 -10.77
CA TRP A 28 24.06 18.38 -10.29
C TRP A 28 24.68 19.09 -9.09
N CYS A 29 24.50 20.41 -9.02
CA CYS A 29 24.76 21.16 -7.79
C CYS A 29 23.75 20.76 -6.68
N ASP A 30 24.05 21.11 -5.43
CA ASP A 30 23.22 20.74 -4.28
C ASP A 30 21.80 21.30 -4.39
N ASP A 31 21.63 22.51 -4.94
CA ASP A 31 20.32 23.13 -5.14
C ASP A 31 19.48 22.38 -6.19
N CYS A 32 20.05 22.09 -7.35
CA CYS A 32 19.37 21.30 -8.37
C CYS A 32 19.09 19.87 -7.92
N LYS A 33 20.01 19.27 -7.16
CA LYS A 33 19.81 17.95 -6.56
C LYS A 33 18.67 17.96 -5.54
N LYS A 34 18.59 19.02 -4.71
CA LYS A 34 17.48 19.19 -3.77
C LYS A 34 16.17 19.39 -4.51
N ALA A 35 16.10 20.26 -5.50
CA ALA A 35 14.93 20.48 -6.32
C ALA A 35 14.46 19.20 -7.03
N ASN A 36 15.39 18.40 -7.58
CA ASN A 36 15.09 17.11 -8.17
C ASN A 36 14.61 16.06 -7.15
N ASN A 37 15.11 16.09 -5.91
CA ASN A 37 14.63 15.23 -4.84
C ASN A 37 13.23 15.63 -4.37
N ASP A 38 12.95 16.93 -4.29
CA ASP A 38 11.64 17.46 -3.89
C ASP A 38 10.54 17.13 -4.92
N THR A 39 10.92 16.75 -6.15
CA THR A 39 9.98 16.28 -7.18
C THR A 39 9.75 14.77 -7.19
N ARG A 40 10.37 14.01 -6.28
CA ARG A 40 10.15 12.57 -6.19
C ARG A 40 8.73 12.28 -5.73
N MET A 41 8.10 11.34 -6.41
CA MET A 41 6.76 10.90 -6.05
C MET A 41 6.78 9.46 -5.55
N PHE A 42 6.08 9.22 -4.44
CA PHE A 42 5.86 7.90 -3.88
C PHE A 42 4.36 7.58 -3.94
N VAL A 43 4.05 6.36 -4.33
CA VAL A 43 2.68 5.83 -4.29
C VAL A 43 2.72 4.52 -3.51
N ASN A 44 1.90 4.41 -2.48
CA ASN A 44 1.88 3.25 -1.57
C ASN A 44 3.26 2.86 -1.04
N GLY A 45 4.07 3.85 -0.65
CA GLY A 45 5.42 3.64 -0.14
C GLY A 45 6.46 3.25 -1.19
N LYS A 46 6.08 3.08 -2.46
CA LYS A 46 7.00 2.78 -3.57
C LYS A 46 7.32 4.06 -4.35
N TYR A 47 8.60 4.26 -4.65
CA TYR A 47 9.04 5.33 -5.54
C TYR A 47 8.53 5.05 -6.96
N ILE A 48 7.92 6.06 -7.58
CA ILE A 48 7.55 6.01 -8.99
C ILE A 48 8.42 6.94 -9.82
N SER A 49 8.85 6.44 -10.99
CA SER A 49 9.66 7.21 -11.93
C SER A 49 8.87 8.34 -12.59
N LYS A 50 9.58 9.34 -13.10
CA LYS A 50 8.97 10.45 -13.87
C LYS A 50 8.18 9.98 -15.10
N SER A 51 8.46 8.80 -15.62
CA SER A 51 7.75 8.20 -16.75
C SER A 51 6.47 7.46 -16.34
N HIS A 52 6.21 7.29 -15.04
CA HIS A 52 5.03 6.57 -14.58
C HIS A 52 3.76 7.40 -14.81
N PRO A 53 2.64 6.80 -15.29
CA PRO A 53 1.40 7.53 -15.58
C PRO A 53 0.82 8.33 -14.40
N LEU A 54 1.05 7.86 -13.16
CA LEU A 54 0.61 8.54 -11.94
C LEU A 54 1.56 9.63 -11.48
N TYR A 55 2.72 9.81 -12.13
CA TYR A 55 3.67 10.84 -11.76
C TYR A 55 3.11 12.24 -12.04
N LYS A 56 3.07 13.08 -11.01
CA LYS A 56 2.74 14.50 -11.10
C LYS A 56 3.85 15.30 -10.44
N ALA A 57 4.63 16.01 -11.24
CA ALA A 57 5.73 16.85 -10.73
C ALA A 57 5.22 17.85 -9.67
N GLY A 58 5.96 17.98 -8.58
CA GLY A 58 5.67 18.94 -7.50
C GLY A 58 4.45 18.61 -6.63
N ARG A 59 3.83 17.44 -6.78
CA ARG A 59 2.64 17.06 -5.98
C ARG A 59 2.95 16.83 -4.50
N TYR A 60 4.12 16.28 -4.19
CA TYR A 60 4.54 16.00 -2.82
C TYR A 60 5.89 16.65 -2.53
N LYS A 61 5.94 17.40 -1.43
CA LYS A 61 7.13 18.13 -0.99
C LYS A 61 8.09 17.30 -0.14
N SER A 62 7.57 16.20 0.46
CA SER A 62 8.35 15.33 1.34
C SER A 62 7.81 13.90 1.35
N PHE A 63 8.58 12.96 1.92
CA PHE A 63 8.10 11.58 2.17
C PHE A 63 6.85 11.57 3.07
N ASN A 64 6.82 12.39 4.12
CA ASN A 64 5.66 12.47 5.00
C ASN A 64 4.42 12.98 4.26
N ASP A 65 4.56 14.00 3.42
CA ASP A 65 3.49 14.54 2.60
C ASP A 65 2.92 13.47 1.64
N ALA A 66 3.80 12.68 1.01
CA ALA A 66 3.38 11.55 0.19
C ALA A 66 2.68 10.45 0.99
N ALA A 67 3.16 10.15 2.18
CA ALA A 67 2.57 9.13 3.06
C ALA A 67 1.19 9.55 3.56
N PHE A 68 1.04 10.79 4.04
CA PHE A 68 -0.26 11.33 4.47
C PHE A 68 -1.26 11.41 3.31
N SER A 69 -0.83 11.85 2.14
CA SER A 69 -1.67 11.88 0.95
C SER A 69 -2.07 10.46 0.48
N GLY A 70 -1.22 9.47 0.67
CA GLY A 70 -1.54 8.06 0.43
C GLY A 70 -2.63 7.55 1.37
N LEU A 71 -2.54 7.87 2.66
CA LEU A 71 -3.55 7.54 3.66
C LEU A 71 -4.88 8.25 3.38
N GLU A 72 -4.85 9.54 3.08
CA GLU A 72 -6.04 10.32 2.74
C GLU A 72 -6.74 9.76 1.50
N ASN A 73 -6.00 9.43 0.43
CA ASN A 73 -6.57 8.79 -0.75
C ASN A 73 -7.16 7.41 -0.43
N TYR A 74 -6.52 6.62 0.44
CA TYR A 74 -7.07 5.35 0.91
C TYR A 74 -8.38 5.55 1.68
N GLU A 75 -8.42 6.59 2.53
CA GLU A 75 -9.60 6.97 3.29
C GLU A 75 -10.75 7.42 2.38
N LEU A 76 -10.47 8.21 1.35
CA LEU A 76 -11.46 8.74 0.41
C LEU A 76 -11.97 7.68 -0.60
N THR A 77 -11.18 6.66 -0.91
CA THR A 77 -11.58 5.59 -1.83
C THR A 77 -12.58 4.67 -1.14
N ARG A 78 -13.83 4.68 -1.58
CA ARG A 78 -14.91 3.83 -1.02
C ARG A 78 -14.90 2.42 -1.62
N SER A 79 -14.73 2.34 -2.92
CA SER A 79 -14.74 1.06 -3.65
C SER A 79 -13.52 0.19 -3.32
N GLY A 80 -13.66 -1.09 -3.52
CA GLY A 80 -12.62 -2.08 -3.28
C GLY A 80 -13.18 -3.45 -3.00
N TYR A 81 -12.44 -4.24 -2.24
CA TYR A 81 -12.75 -5.63 -1.98
C TYR A 81 -13.03 -5.87 -0.49
N VAL A 82 -13.99 -6.75 -0.22
CA VAL A 82 -14.08 -7.49 1.04
C VAL A 82 -13.55 -8.88 0.76
N TYR A 83 -12.70 -9.40 1.63
CA TYR A 83 -11.99 -10.65 1.40
C TYR A 83 -12.03 -11.57 2.61
N VAL A 84 -11.85 -12.85 2.35
CA VAL A 84 -11.65 -13.92 3.32
C VAL A 84 -10.23 -14.47 3.15
N VAL A 85 -9.44 -14.43 4.21
CA VAL A 85 -8.08 -14.97 4.27
C VAL A 85 -8.02 -16.07 5.31
N THR A 86 -7.32 -17.15 4.98
CA THR A 86 -7.06 -18.30 5.87
C THR A 86 -5.57 -18.47 6.09
N ASN A 87 -5.22 -19.20 7.16
CA ASN A 87 -3.84 -19.60 7.42
C ASN A 87 -3.81 -21.03 7.96
N PRO A 88 -2.95 -21.93 7.43
CA PRO A 88 -2.87 -23.32 7.90
C PRO A 88 -2.52 -23.48 9.38
N ALA A 89 -1.89 -22.48 10.01
CA ALA A 89 -1.61 -22.49 11.44
C ALA A 89 -2.87 -22.40 12.31
N TRP A 90 -3.97 -21.87 11.74
CA TRP A 90 -5.28 -21.70 12.39
C TRP A 90 -6.39 -22.17 11.47
N PRO A 91 -6.50 -23.47 11.19
CA PRO A 91 -7.37 -24.01 10.13
C PRO A 91 -8.86 -23.78 10.36
N GLU A 92 -9.27 -23.57 11.62
CA GLU A 92 -10.67 -23.30 11.99
C GLU A 92 -11.03 -21.80 11.94
N TRP A 93 -10.05 -20.94 11.67
CA TRP A 93 -10.23 -19.50 11.70
C TRP A 93 -10.11 -18.87 10.31
N VAL A 94 -11.01 -17.96 10.04
CA VAL A 94 -10.95 -17.09 8.86
C VAL A 94 -10.83 -15.64 9.29
N LYS A 95 -10.08 -14.87 8.54
CA LYS A 95 -10.00 -13.41 8.68
C LYS A 95 -10.84 -12.77 7.60
N ILE A 96 -11.76 -11.90 7.99
CA ILE A 96 -12.55 -11.08 7.08
C ILE A 96 -12.07 -9.64 7.19
N GLY A 97 -11.73 -9.03 6.05
CA GLY A 97 -11.24 -7.67 6.00
C GLY A 97 -11.57 -7.00 4.67
N MET A 98 -11.16 -5.75 4.55
CA MET A 98 -11.34 -4.97 3.33
C MET A 98 -10.02 -4.39 2.81
N ALA A 99 -9.94 -4.17 1.51
CA ALA A 99 -8.81 -3.52 0.85
C ALA A 99 -9.23 -2.85 -0.46
N ILE A 100 -8.38 -1.96 -0.98
CA ILE A 100 -8.51 -1.48 -2.38
C ILE A 100 -8.11 -2.61 -3.33
N ASP A 101 -7.10 -3.39 -2.95
CA ASP A 101 -6.61 -4.56 -3.66
C ASP A 101 -6.43 -5.71 -2.65
N ALA A 102 -7.21 -6.79 -2.83
CA ALA A 102 -7.22 -7.93 -1.90
C ALA A 102 -5.95 -8.78 -2.02
N GLU A 103 -5.39 -8.93 -3.21
CA GLU A 103 -4.16 -9.70 -3.43
C GLU A 103 -2.95 -8.98 -2.81
N ASP A 104 -2.81 -7.68 -3.05
CA ASP A 104 -1.73 -6.88 -2.45
C ASP A 104 -1.83 -6.88 -0.92
N ARG A 105 -3.05 -6.85 -0.38
CA ARG A 105 -3.30 -6.96 1.07
C ARG A 105 -2.91 -8.33 1.61
N CYS A 106 -3.28 -9.42 0.94
CA CYS A 106 -2.88 -10.77 1.33
C CYS A 106 -1.36 -10.95 1.25
N ASN A 107 -0.73 -10.42 0.22
CA ASN A 107 0.74 -10.39 0.10
C ASN A 107 1.39 -9.62 1.26
N GLY A 108 0.76 -8.57 1.77
CA GLY A 108 1.20 -7.87 2.97
C GLY A 108 1.21 -8.76 4.22
N TYR A 109 0.25 -9.66 4.37
CA TYR A 109 0.22 -10.62 5.49
C TYR A 109 1.34 -11.66 5.44
N GLN A 110 1.85 -12.00 4.26
CA GLN A 110 2.92 -12.99 4.11
C GLN A 110 4.19 -12.63 4.92
N THR A 111 4.39 -11.35 5.20
CA THR A 111 5.52 -10.89 6.02
C THR A 111 5.36 -11.23 7.51
N SER A 112 4.14 -11.55 7.95
CA SER A 112 3.82 -11.90 9.34
C SER A 112 3.97 -13.40 9.63
N SER A 113 4.13 -14.24 8.60
CA SER A 113 4.35 -15.66 8.74
C SER A 113 5.72 -16.07 8.19
N PRO A 114 6.51 -16.87 8.92
CA PRO A 114 7.78 -17.38 8.42
C PRO A 114 7.60 -18.31 7.21
N PHE A 115 6.43 -18.91 7.06
CA PHE A 115 6.11 -19.85 5.98
C PHE A 115 5.43 -19.17 4.79
N ARG A 116 5.03 -17.87 4.93
CA ARG A 116 4.32 -17.11 3.89
C ARG A 116 3.09 -17.85 3.36
N ASP A 117 2.30 -18.37 4.26
CA ASP A 117 1.24 -19.35 4.03
C ASP A 117 -0.18 -18.80 4.21
N PHE A 118 -0.34 -17.50 4.26
CA PHE A 118 -1.66 -16.90 4.16
C PHE A 118 -2.25 -17.13 2.77
N VAL A 119 -3.50 -17.55 2.72
CA VAL A 119 -4.23 -17.84 1.48
C VAL A 119 -5.41 -16.89 1.34
N LEU A 120 -5.46 -16.16 0.24
CA LEU A 120 -6.65 -15.41 -0.15
C LEU A 120 -7.71 -16.42 -0.63
N HIS A 121 -8.62 -16.79 0.26
CA HIS A 121 -9.63 -17.81 -0.02
C HIS A 121 -10.74 -17.27 -0.93
N HIS A 122 -11.14 -16.01 -0.71
CA HIS A 122 -12.18 -15.35 -1.49
C HIS A 122 -12.01 -13.83 -1.44
N SER A 123 -12.45 -13.16 -2.49
CA SER A 123 -12.58 -11.72 -2.51
C SER A 123 -13.74 -11.29 -3.39
N VAL A 124 -14.45 -10.23 -2.98
CA VAL A 124 -15.58 -9.68 -3.72
C VAL A 124 -15.43 -8.17 -3.84
N TYR A 125 -15.56 -7.65 -5.05
CA TYR A 125 -15.54 -6.21 -5.31
C TYR A 125 -16.87 -5.56 -4.94
N CYS A 126 -16.81 -4.34 -4.39
CA CYS A 126 -17.99 -3.55 -4.06
C CYS A 126 -17.68 -2.05 -4.12
N ASP A 127 -18.73 -1.24 -4.26
CA ASP A 127 -18.62 0.23 -4.33
C ASP A 127 -18.37 0.86 -2.95
N ASP A 128 -18.77 0.20 -1.87
CA ASP A 128 -18.51 0.64 -0.49
C ASP A 128 -18.00 -0.53 0.36
N ARG A 129 -16.67 -0.74 0.31
CA ARG A 129 -16.01 -1.83 1.04
C ARG A 129 -16.20 -1.75 2.54
N ARG A 130 -16.29 -0.52 3.12
CA ARG A 130 -16.45 -0.34 4.56
C ARG A 130 -17.85 -0.74 5.03
N SER A 131 -18.86 -0.39 4.23
CA SER A 131 -20.24 -0.79 4.52
C SER A 131 -20.40 -2.30 4.40
N LEU A 132 -19.85 -2.91 3.34
CA LEU A 132 -19.94 -4.35 3.13
C LEU A 132 -19.17 -5.13 4.19
N GLU A 133 -17.94 -4.70 4.57
CA GLU A 133 -17.17 -5.35 5.62
C GLU A 133 -17.92 -5.37 6.95
N ARG A 134 -18.52 -4.24 7.37
CA ARG A 134 -19.32 -4.19 8.60
C ARG A 134 -20.51 -5.14 8.56
N LYS A 135 -21.22 -5.19 7.43
CA LYS A 135 -22.32 -6.12 7.23
C LYS A 135 -21.84 -7.57 7.28
N ALA A 136 -20.70 -7.86 6.64
CA ALA A 136 -20.08 -9.18 6.65
C ALA A 136 -19.69 -9.60 8.07
N HIS A 137 -19.02 -8.73 8.83
CA HIS A 137 -18.69 -8.99 10.23
C HIS A 137 -19.93 -9.30 11.06
N THR A 138 -20.98 -8.48 10.96
CA THR A 138 -22.24 -8.72 11.70
C THR A 138 -22.90 -10.04 11.29
N ALA A 139 -22.99 -10.31 10.00
CA ALA A 139 -23.65 -11.52 9.51
C ALA A 139 -22.89 -12.79 9.87
N VAL A 140 -21.56 -12.78 9.73
CA VAL A 140 -20.71 -13.94 10.06
C VAL A 140 -20.63 -14.15 11.58
N GLU A 141 -20.62 -13.09 12.40
CA GLU A 141 -20.65 -13.20 13.87
C GLU A 141 -21.86 -13.96 14.38
N HIS A 142 -23.01 -13.87 13.73
CA HIS A 142 -24.22 -14.61 14.11
C HIS A 142 -24.13 -16.12 13.89
N ILE A 143 -23.22 -16.58 13.02
CA ILE A 143 -23.10 -18.00 12.67
C ILE A 143 -21.75 -18.59 13.07
N ALA A 144 -20.75 -17.76 13.42
CA ALA A 144 -19.45 -18.20 13.89
C ALA A 144 -19.52 -18.72 15.33
N GLU A 145 -18.71 -19.73 15.65
CA GLU A 145 -18.58 -20.25 17.02
C GLU A 145 -17.92 -19.22 17.94
N GLU A 146 -16.93 -18.47 17.42
CA GLU A 146 -16.15 -17.50 18.19
C GLU A 146 -15.68 -16.36 17.28
N ARG A 147 -15.50 -15.16 17.86
CA ARG A 147 -14.94 -14.00 17.19
C ARG A 147 -13.79 -13.39 17.99
N ASN A 148 -12.71 -13.05 17.29
CA ASN A 148 -11.61 -12.26 17.83
C ASN A 148 -11.25 -11.15 16.84
N ALA A 149 -11.72 -9.93 17.08
CA ALA A 149 -11.59 -8.76 16.19
C ALA A 149 -12.10 -9.05 14.76
N GLU A 150 -11.21 -9.21 13.79
CA GLU A 150 -11.52 -9.53 12.38
C GLU A 150 -11.42 -11.03 12.07
N TRP A 151 -11.14 -11.86 13.08
CA TRP A 151 -11.05 -13.31 12.97
C TRP A 151 -12.32 -13.97 13.49
N PHE A 152 -12.79 -14.97 12.76
CA PHE A 152 -14.01 -15.72 13.05
C PHE A 152 -13.70 -17.21 13.01
N LYS A 153 -14.15 -17.95 14.02
CA LYS A 153 -14.06 -19.40 14.04
C LYS A 153 -15.25 -19.99 13.29
N ILE A 154 -15.04 -20.30 12.03
CA ILE A 154 -16.06 -20.76 11.08
C ILE A 154 -15.38 -21.37 9.85
N PRO A 155 -15.98 -22.39 9.18
CA PRO A 155 -15.50 -22.86 7.89
C PRO A 155 -15.46 -21.73 6.85
N ALA A 156 -14.43 -21.72 6.02
CA ALA A 156 -14.22 -20.65 5.05
C ALA A 156 -15.38 -20.57 4.02
N GLU A 157 -15.92 -21.70 3.62
CA GLU A 157 -17.05 -21.81 2.68
C GLU A 157 -18.32 -21.17 3.23
N ASP A 158 -18.56 -21.30 4.54
CA ASP A 158 -19.75 -20.72 5.20
C ASP A 158 -19.59 -19.20 5.28
N ALA A 159 -18.40 -18.70 5.60
CA ALA A 159 -18.08 -17.27 5.58
C ALA A 159 -18.25 -16.68 4.17
N VAL A 160 -17.76 -17.37 3.13
CA VAL A 160 -17.91 -16.96 1.73
C VAL A 160 -19.38 -16.93 1.32
N SER A 161 -20.14 -17.97 1.67
CA SER A 161 -21.58 -18.06 1.37
C SER A 161 -22.36 -16.92 2.01
N CYS A 162 -22.04 -16.60 3.26
CA CYS A 162 -22.65 -15.51 4.00
C CYS A 162 -22.35 -14.15 3.33
N ILE A 163 -21.09 -13.86 2.99
CA ILE A 163 -20.70 -12.61 2.34
C ILE A 163 -21.34 -12.48 0.95
N SER A 164 -21.37 -13.55 0.17
CA SER A 164 -21.99 -13.57 -1.16
C SER A 164 -23.49 -13.30 -1.11
N GLY A 165 -24.14 -13.73 -0.03
CA GLY A 165 -25.57 -13.46 0.23
C GLY A 165 -25.89 -11.98 0.44
N LEU A 166 -24.93 -11.17 0.89
CA LEU A 166 -25.09 -9.73 1.15
C LEU A 166 -25.04 -8.85 -0.12
N LEU A 167 -24.66 -9.42 -1.26
CA LEU A 167 -24.54 -8.71 -2.53
C LEU A 167 -25.79 -8.80 -3.41
N LYS A 168 -26.80 -9.53 -2.96
CA LYS A 168 -28.11 -9.65 -3.63
C LYS A 168 -29.05 -8.58 -3.12
#